data_684a4c9fa41e9b75b9c2e11b74b3a279
#
_entry.id   684a4c9fa41e9b75b9c2e11b74b3a279
#
_cell.length_a   1.000
_cell.length_b   1.000
_cell.length_c   1.000
_cell.angle_alpha   90.00
_cell.angle_beta   90.00
_cell.angle_gamma   90.00
#
_symmetry.space_group_name_H-M   'P 1'
#
loop_
_entity.id
_entity.type
_entity.pdbx_description
1 polymer ?
#
loop_
_entity_poly.entity_id
_entity_poly.type
_entity_poly.pdbx_seq_one_letter_code
_entity_poly.pdbx_strand_id
1 'polypeptide(L)'
;AWQDQQKDFDAFPGAIVMTSNCLINPEIKGYADRIFTAGPVGWKGLPHLENHDFSKAIECAVAQPGFAEDAPEERIPAGFARNTVMSVADTLLGMIKAGDVKNLFLIGGCDGARPGRNYFHDLAMATPKDSLILTLGCGKFRFNREDLGDINGIPRVLDVGQCNDAYSAIQVAVAVAGALGCGVNDLPLHYGISWFEQKATAVLLTMLHLGLKKIHLGPTLPQFLTPEVLGVLVEKFEIRPTGDAEEDLARMLEAA
;
A
#
# COMPACT_ATOMS: atom_id res chain seq x y z
N ALA A 1 5.15 1.27 -9.96
CA ALA A 1 4.15 2.21 -9.45
C ALA A 1 3.30 2.76 -10.60
N TRP A 2 2.09 3.26 -10.31
CA TRP A 2 1.19 3.75 -11.37
C TRP A 2 1.79 4.95 -12.15
N GLN A 3 2.63 5.76 -11.52
CA GLN A 3 3.28 6.91 -12.16
C GLN A 3 4.19 6.52 -13.33
N ASP A 4 4.82 5.36 -13.28
CA ASP A 4 5.72 4.86 -14.31
C ASP A 4 5.06 3.85 -15.24
N GLN A 5 3.77 3.56 -15.06
CA GLN A 5 3.06 2.47 -15.73
C GLN A 5 3.22 2.49 -17.25
N GLN A 6 3.06 3.65 -17.89
CA GLN A 6 3.18 3.74 -19.35
C GLN A 6 4.59 3.44 -19.85
N LYS A 7 5.62 3.86 -19.13
CA LYS A 7 7.01 3.59 -19.43
C LYS A 7 7.34 2.11 -19.22
N ASP A 8 6.94 1.57 -18.08
CA ASP A 8 7.24 0.20 -17.71
C ASP A 8 6.52 -0.80 -18.62
N PHE A 9 5.25 -0.52 -18.97
CA PHE A 9 4.46 -1.38 -19.85
C PHE A 9 4.93 -1.32 -21.30
N ASP A 10 5.38 -0.17 -21.77
CA ASP A 10 5.96 -0.02 -23.10
C ASP A 10 7.24 -0.86 -23.25
N ALA A 11 8.07 -0.86 -22.21
CA ALA A 11 9.33 -1.62 -22.17
C ALA A 11 9.15 -3.11 -21.86
N PHE A 12 8.02 -3.52 -21.26
CA PHE A 12 7.79 -4.90 -20.86
C PHE A 12 7.48 -5.78 -22.08
N PRO A 13 8.25 -6.85 -22.36
CA PRO A 13 8.12 -7.65 -23.58
C PRO A 13 7.14 -8.82 -23.43
N GLY A 14 5.99 -8.63 -22.78
CA GLY A 14 5.01 -9.68 -22.50
C GLY A 14 3.57 -9.14 -22.47
N ALA A 15 2.60 -10.02 -22.25
CA ALA A 15 1.20 -9.65 -22.03
C ALA A 15 1.00 -9.05 -20.63
N ILE A 16 0.08 -8.10 -20.52
CA ILE A 16 -0.21 -7.36 -19.29
C ILE A 16 -1.68 -7.60 -18.92
N VAL A 17 -1.94 -8.01 -17.67
CA VAL A 17 -3.29 -8.18 -17.15
C VAL A 17 -3.51 -7.22 -15.98
N MET A 18 -4.48 -6.31 -16.12
CA MET A 18 -4.86 -5.35 -15.09
C MET A 18 -6.11 -5.83 -14.35
N THR A 19 -5.98 -6.11 -13.07
CA THR A 19 -7.06 -6.69 -12.25
C THR A 19 -7.65 -5.71 -11.24
N SER A 20 -6.82 -4.99 -10.49
CA SER A 20 -7.24 -4.08 -9.43
C SER A 20 -6.44 -2.79 -9.36
N ASN A 21 -5.36 -2.68 -10.10
CA ASN A 21 -4.48 -1.53 -10.16
C ASN A 21 -5.14 -0.35 -10.89
N CYS A 22 -4.62 0.86 -10.66
CA CYS A 22 -4.98 2.00 -11.49
C CYS A 22 -4.49 1.77 -12.92
N LEU A 23 -5.36 1.95 -13.90
CA LEU A 23 -5.01 1.86 -15.32
C LEU A 23 -4.92 3.27 -15.89
N ILE A 24 -3.72 3.64 -16.35
CA ILE A 24 -3.45 4.88 -17.06
C ILE A 24 -3.79 4.66 -18.54
N ASN A 25 -4.22 5.73 -19.24
CA ASN A 25 -4.63 5.62 -20.63
C ASN A 25 -3.63 4.80 -21.48
N PRO A 26 -4.00 3.59 -21.92
CA PRO A 26 -3.11 2.69 -22.63
C PRO A 26 -2.94 3.04 -24.11
N GLU A 27 -3.79 3.93 -24.66
CA GLU A 27 -3.81 4.29 -26.08
C GLU A 27 -2.64 5.20 -26.47
N ILE A 28 -1.93 5.77 -25.48
CA ILE A 28 -0.83 6.71 -25.71
C ILE A 28 0.47 6.00 -26.12
N LYS A 29 0.62 4.71 -25.79
CA LYS A 29 1.83 3.91 -25.96
C LYS A 29 1.59 2.62 -26.73
N GLY A 30 2.67 1.99 -27.19
CA GLY A 30 2.68 0.83 -28.06
C GLY A 30 2.36 -0.51 -27.40
N TYR A 31 1.61 -0.55 -26.28
CA TYR A 31 1.26 -1.79 -25.57
C TYR A 31 -0.26 -2.08 -25.54
N ALA A 32 -1.07 -1.29 -26.23
CA ALA A 32 -2.53 -1.46 -26.21
C ALA A 32 -3.01 -2.80 -26.78
N ASP A 33 -2.24 -3.41 -27.66
CA ASP A 33 -2.51 -4.70 -28.30
C ASP A 33 -2.20 -5.91 -27.40
N ARG A 34 -1.49 -5.72 -26.29
CA ARG A 34 -1.05 -6.77 -25.37
C ARG A 34 -1.46 -6.52 -23.91
N ILE A 35 -2.39 -5.58 -23.69
CA ILE A 35 -2.97 -5.32 -22.37
C ILE A 35 -4.41 -5.82 -22.31
N PHE A 36 -4.72 -6.49 -21.22
CA PHE A 36 -6.01 -7.06 -20.90
C PHE A 36 -6.49 -6.51 -19.56
N THR A 37 -7.80 -6.45 -19.40
CA THR A 37 -8.42 -6.09 -18.12
C THR A 37 -9.20 -7.27 -17.55
N ALA A 38 -9.33 -7.34 -16.23
CA ALA A 38 -10.14 -8.36 -15.56
C ALA A 38 -10.72 -7.81 -14.24
N GLY A 39 -11.80 -8.41 -13.75
CA GLY A 39 -12.44 -8.02 -12.49
C GLY A 39 -12.98 -6.58 -12.53
N PRO A 40 -12.69 -5.73 -11.51
CA PRO A 40 -13.23 -4.38 -11.43
C PRO A 40 -12.56 -3.36 -12.38
N VAL A 41 -11.44 -3.71 -13.00
CA VAL A 41 -10.72 -2.83 -13.93
C VAL A 41 -11.23 -3.04 -15.34
N GLY A 42 -11.56 -1.97 -16.03
CA GLY A 42 -11.96 -1.99 -17.45
C GLY A 42 -11.50 -0.74 -18.17
N TRP A 43 -11.34 -0.85 -19.48
CA TRP A 43 -11.08 0.27 -20.38
C TRP A 43 -11.79 0.04 -21.69
N LYS A 44 -12.46 1.09 -22.20
CA LYS A 44 -13.18 0.98 -23.47
C LYS A 44 -12.22 0.61 -24.60
N GLY A 45 -12.51 -0.46 -25.31
CA GLY A 45 -11.70 -0.92 -26.44
C GLY A 45 -10.62 -1.96 -26.08
N LEU A 46 -10.34 -2.19 -24.80
CA LEU A 46 -9.45 -3.30 -24.39
C LEU A 46 -10.21 -4.60 -24.16
N PRO A 47 -9.59 -5.75 -24.44
CA PRO A 47 -10.16 -7.04 -24.08
C PRO A 47 -10.37 -7.17 -22.57
N HIS A 48 -11.58 -7.55 -22.15
CA HIS A 48 -11.89 -7.88 -20.76
C HIS A 48 -11.97 -9.40 -20.60
N LEU A 49 -11.22 -9.92 -19.62
CA LEU A 49 -11.17 -11.36 -19.32
C LEU A 49 -12.22 -11.67 -18.25
N GLU A 50 -13.15 -12.54 -18.58
CA GLU A 50 -14.25 -12.94 -17.72
C GLU A 50 -14.04 -14.36 -17.18
N ASN A 51 -14.76 -14.71 -16.11
CA ASN A 51 -14.80 -16.07 -15.55
C ASN A 51 -13.43 -16.70 -15.24
N HIS A 52 -12.42 -15.87 -14.94
CA HIS A 52 -11.03 -16.29 -14.73
C HIS A 52 -10.42 -17.04 -15.95
N ASP A 53 -10.95 -16.82 -17.15
CA ASP A 53 -10.36 -17.35 -18.38
C ASP A 53 -9.26 -16.40 -18.89
N PHE A 54 -8.03 -16.76 -18.65
CA PHE A 54 -6.83 -16.03 -19.07
C PHE A 54 -6.23 -16.56 -20.38
N SER A 55 -6.91 -17.47 -21.11
CA SER A 55 -6.38 -18.10 -22.32
C SER A 55 -5.85 -17.10 -23.34
N LYS A 56 -6.61 -16.02 -23.63
CA LYS A 56 -6.20 -14.97 -24.58
C LYS A 56 -4.94 -14.22 -24.12
N ALA A 57 -4.81 -13.97 -22.83
CA ALA A 57 -3.62 -13.30 -22.29
C ALA A 57 -2.40 -14.24 -22.34
N ILE A 58 -2.59 -15.55 -22.11
CA ILE A 58 -1.54 -16.56 -22.22
C ILE A 58 -1.09 -16.70 -23.67
N GLU A 59 -2.02 -16.80 -24.62
CA GLU A 59 -1.71 -16.85 -26.06
C GLU A 59 -0.91 -15.61 -26.50
N CYS A 60 -1.34 -14.43 -26.05
CA CYS A 60 -0.62 -13.20 -26.31
C CYS A 60 0.78 -13.22 -25.69
N ALA A 61 0.93 -13.70 -24.46
CA ALA A 61 2.23 -13.79 -23.79
C ALA A 61 3.20 -14.75 -24.52
N VAL A 62 2.70 -15.90 -24.97
CA VAL A 62 3.50 -16.89 -25.73
C VAL A 62 3.98 -16.31 -27.07
N ALA A 63 3.19 -15.42 -27.68
CA ALA A 63 3.55 -14.78 -28.95
C ALA A 63 4.54 -13.60 -28.79
N GLN A 64 4.80 -13.13 -27.56
CA GLN A 64 5.76 -12.05 -27.32
C GLN A 64 7.20 -12.58 -27.25
N PRO A 65 8.22 -11.73 -27.52
CA PRO A 65 9.61 -12.16 -27.52
C PRO A 65 10.16 -12.53 -26.14
N GLY A 66 9.55 -12.07 -25.05
CA GLY A 66 10.10 -12.20 -23.71
C GLY A 66 11.35 -11.36 -23.49
N PHE A 67 12.00 -11.53 -22.35
CA PHE A 67 13.30 -10.91 -22.06
C PHE A 67 14.41 -11.69 -22.76
N ALA A 68 15.43 -10.94 -23.26
CA ALA A 68 16.57 -11.55 -23.94
C ALA A 68 17.50 -12.32 -22.98
N GLU A 69 17.54 -11.92 -21.73
CA GLU A 69 18.41 -12.51 -20.70
C GLU A 69 17.62 -12.61 -19.38
N ASP A 70 17.95 -13.61 -18.58
CA ASP A 70 17.42 -13.76 -17.23
C ASP A 70 18.00 -12.70 -16.30
N ALA A 71 17.15 -12.03 -15.53
CA ALA A 71 17.60 -11.15 -14.47
C ALA A 71 18.15 -11.96 -13.27
N PRO A 72 19.09 -11.40 -12.48
CA PRO A 72 19.47 -12.02 -11.21
C PRO A 72 18.24 -12.27 -10.33
N GLU A 73 18.25 -13.42 -9.63
CA GLU A 73 17.15 -13.75 -8.72
C GLU A 73 17.13 -12.75 -7.55
N GLU A 74 15.98 -12.11 -7.34
CA GLU A 74 15.70 -11.24 -6.22
C GLU A 74 14.41 -11.70 -5.53
N ARG A 75 14.45 -11.89 -4.22
CA ARG A 75 13.30 -12.31 -3.43
C ARG A 75 12.93 -11.24 -2.44
N ILE A 76 11.67 -10.87 -2.42
CA ILE A 76 11.09 -9.94 -1.45
C ILE A 76 9.92 -10.61 -0.72
N PRO A 77 9.74 -10.38 0.60
CA PRO A 77 8.58 -10.87 1.33
C PRO A 77 7.30 -10.21 0.81
N ALA A 78 6.27 -11.02 0.56
CA ALA A 78 4.96 -10.54 0.12
C ALA A 78 3.84 -11.48 0.62
N GLY A 79 2.56 -11.08 0.45
CA GLY A 79 1.41 -11.95 0.73
C GLY A 79 0.93 -11.92 2.17
N PHE A 80 1.18 -10.83 2.91
CA PHE A 80 0.75 -10.64 4.29
C PHE A 80 -0.67 -10.03 4.40
N ALA A 81 -1.62 -10.52 3.59
CA ALA A 81 -3.02 -10.15 3.73
C ALA A 81 -3.63 -10.79 4.98
N ARG A 82 -4.90 -10.44 5.27
CA ARG A 82 -5.59 -10.83 6.51
C ARG A 82 -5.37 -12.28 6.94
N ASN A 83 -5.53 -13.24 6.04
CA ASN A 83 -5.46 -14.66 6.42
C ASN A 83 -4.05 -15.04 6.89
N THR A 84 -3.01 -14.57 6.22
CA THR A 84 -1.61 -14.80 6.61
C THR A 84 -1.31 -14.16 7.97
N VAL A 85 -1.68 -12.90 8.18
CA VAL A 85 -1.45 -12.21 9.46
C VAL A 85 -2.24 -12.88 10.59
N MET A 86 -3.51 -13.23 10.33
CA MET A 86 -4.35 -13.91 11.34
C MET A 86 -3.86 -15.32 11.67
N SER A 87 -3.18 -16.01 10.76
CA SER A 87 -2.61 -17.34 11.07
C SER A 87 -1.46 -17.29 12.09
N VAL A 88 -0.85 -16.11 12.28
CA VAL A 88 0.19 -15.87 13.29
C VAL A 88 -0.26 -14.88 14.38
N ALA A 89 -1.58 -14.66 14.50
CA ALA A 89 -2.15 -13.65 15.40
C ALA A 89 -1.74 -13.87 16.87
N ASP A 90 -1.74 -15.11 17.36
CA ASP A 90 -1.35 -15.41 18.73
C ASP A 90 0.13 -15.06 18.98
N THR A 91 1.01 -15.31 18.01
CA THR A 91 2.42 -14.93 18.08
C THR A 91 2.55 -13.41 18.11
N LEU A 92 1.88 -12.69 17.22
CA LEU A 92 1.90 -11.22 17.17
C LEU A 92 1.37 -10.59 18.46
N LEU A 93 0.25 -11.11 18.99
CA LEU A 93 -0.30 -10.65 20.27
C LEU A 93 0.63 -10.96 21.45
N GLY A 94 1.31 -12.11 21.42
CA GLY A 94 2.35 -12.46 22.38
C GLY A 94 3.50 -11.46 22.36
N MET A 95 3.99 -11.11 21.18
CA MET A 95 5.08 -10.11 20.99
C MET A 95 4.67 -8.71 21.47
N ILE A 96 3.44 -8.28 21.20
CA ILE A 96 2.92 -7.00 21.68
C ILE A 96 2.85 -7.00 23.22
N LYS A 97 2.30 -8.06 23.82
CA LYS A 97 2.21 -8.19 25.29
C LYS A 97 3.57 -8.30 25.98
N ALA A 98 4.56 -8.91 25.33
CA ALA A 98 5.91 -9.01 25.82
C ALA A 98 6.73 -7.70 25.68
N GLY A 99 6.25 -6.76 24.86
CA GLY A 99 6.95 -5.52 24.55
C GLY A 99 8.02 -5.67 23.46
N ASP A 100 8.05 -6.80 22.76
CA ASP A 100 8.94 -7.01 21.61
C ASP A 100 8.49 -6.15 20.41
N VAL A 101 7.19 -5.94 20.29
CA VAL A 101 6.54 -5.01 19.33
C VAL A 101 5.83 -3.93 20.12
N LYS A 102 6.33 -2.69 20.01
CA LYS A 102 5.76 -1.53 20.70
C LYS A 102 4.92 -0.64 19.78
N ASN A 103 5.28 -0.60 18.49
CA ASN A 103 4.61 0.26 17.53
C ASN A 103 4.19 -0.52 16.29
N LEU A 104 3.06 -0.12 15.75
CA LEU A 104 2.55 -0.58 14.47
C LEU A 104 2.46 0.62 13.53
N PHE A 105 2.91 0.47 12.30
CA PHE A 105 2.82 1.51 11.29
C PHE A 105 2.03 1.00 10.09
N LEU A 106 1.18 1.85 9.52
CA LEU A 106 0.65 1.67 8.18
C LEU A 106 1.29 2.74 7.29
N ILE A 107 2.27 2.32 6.48
CA ILE A 107 3.02 3.21 5.57
C ILE A 107 2.75 2.77 4.14
N GLY A 108 2.12 3.63 3.32
CA GLY A 108 1.83 3.26 1.95
C GLY A 108 0.91 4.22 1.22
N GLY A 109 0.37 3.77 0.10
CA GLY A 109 -0.58 4.56 -0.67
C GLY A 109 -0.16 4.77 -2.13
N CYS A 110 -0.48 5.93 -2.71
CA CYS A 110 -0.30 6.20 -4.14
C CYS A 110 1.11 6.65 -4.54
N ASP A 111 1.92 7.15 -3.62
CA ASP A 111 3.23 7.76 -3.90
C ASP A 111 4.37 6.74 -3.94
N GLY A 112 4.49 6.02 -5.05
CA GLY A 112 5.44 4.91 -5.19
C GLY A 112 6.71 5.20 -6.01
N ALA A 113 6.75 6.23 -6.87
CA ALA A 113 7.85 6.35 -7.83
C ALA A 113 8.28 7.78 -8.18
N ARG A 114 7.59 8.82 -7.75
CA ARG A 114 7.93 10.19 -8.14
C ARG A 114 9.32 10.58 -7.63
N PRO A 115 10.28 10.98 -8.52
CA PRO A 115 11.62 11.38 -8.12
C PRO A 115 11.63 12.56 -7.14
N GLY A 116 12.62 12.58 -6.24
CA GLY A 116 12.79 13.68 -5.27
C GLY A 116 11.78 13.69 -4.12
N ARG A 117 11.02 12.60 -3.94
CA ARG A 117 10.02 12.45 -2.88
C ARG A 117 10.28 11.18 -2.09
N ASN A 118 11.12 11.25 -1.07
CA ASN A 118 11.55 10.09 -0.29
C ASN A 118 10.83 9.94 1.05
N TYR A 119 9.83 10.77 1.35
CA TYR A 119 9.18 10.81 2.66
C TYR A 119 8.83 9.41 3.21
N PHE A 120 8.20 8.55 2.42
CA PHE A 120 7.77 7.21 2.90
C PHE A 120 8.93 6.24 3.07
N HIS A 121 9.98 6.36 2.25
CA HIS A 121 11.22 5.63 2.45
C HIS A 121 11.87 6.07 3.77
N ASP A 122 12.08 7.37 3.94
CA ASP A 122 12.76 7.93 5.09
C ASP A 122 11.98 7.64 6.38
N LEU A 123 10.63 7.76 6.36
CA LEU A 123 9.78 7.38 7.46
C LEU A 123 9.92 5.89 7.82
N ALA A 124 9.88 4.99 6.83
CA ALA A 124 10.02 3.55 7.07
C ALA A 124 11.38 3.20 7.66
N MET A 125 12.47 3.77 7.11
CA MET A 125 13.83 3.54 7.59
C MET A 125 14.08 4.09 9.00
N ALA A 126 13.40 5.17 9.38
CA ALA A 126 13.53 5.79 10.70
C ALA A 126 12.70 5.09 11.79
N THR A 127 11.77 4.18 11.44
CA THR A 127 10.94 3.50 12.44
C THR A 127 11.79 2.73 13.46
N PRO A 128 11.43 2.76 14.77
CA PRO A 128 12.12 1.99 15.81
C PRO A 128 12.21 0.49 15.46
N LYS A 129 13.26 -0.18 15.91
CA LYS A 129 13.50 -1.61 15.61
C LYS A 129 12.43 -2.54 16.21
N ASP A 130 11.72 -2.10 17.22
CA ASP A 130 10.59 -2.77 17.86
C ASP A 130 9.23 -2.40 17.22
N SER A 131 9.27 -2.07 15.93
CA SER A 131 8.06 -1.68 15.16
C SER A 131 7.81 -2.63 14.00
N LEU A 132 6.54 -2.95 13.75
CA LEU A 132 6.08 -3.61 12.53
C LEU A 132 5.46 -2.58 11.57
N ILE A 133 5.73 -2.73 10.29
CA ILE A 133 5.23 -1.87 9.22
C ILE A 133 4.33 -2.69 8.30
N LEU A 134 3.05 -2.38 8.29
CA LEU A 134 2.14 -2.84 7.25
C LEU A 134 2.25 -1.87 6.08
N THR A 135 2.41 -2.41 4.87
CA THR A 135 2.47 -1.58 3.67
C THR A 135 1.53 -2.08 2.59
N LEU A 136 1.03 -1.17 1.77
CA LEU A 136 0.14 -1.52 0.66
C LEU A 136 0.11 -0.43 -0.41
N GLY A 137 -0.35 -0.81 -1.62
CA GLY A 137 -0.43 0.09 -2.75
C GLY A 137 0.92 0.42 -3.36
N CYS A 138 1.02 1.53 -4.10
CA CYS A 138 2.25 1.92 -4.77
C CYS A 138 3.35 2.41 -3.82
N GLY A 139 2.98 2.93 -2.65
CA GLY A 139 3.92 3.44 -1.65
C GLY A 139 4.94 2.41 -1.18
N LYS A 140 4.58 1.12 -1.18
CA LYS A 140 5.49 0.04 -0.81
C LYS A 140 6.76 -0.04 -1.67
N PHE A 141 6.69 0.36 -2.94
CA PHE A 141 7.84 0.33 -3.85
C PHE A 141 8.95 1.31 -3.47
N ARG A 142 8.72 2.18 -2.48
CA ARG A 142 9.73 3.06 -1.92
C ARG A 142 10.74 2.33 -1.05
N PHE A 143 10.33 1.23 -0.39
CA PHE A 143 11.16 0.56 0.62
C PHE A 143 10.99 -0.96 0.69
N ASN A 144 10.18 -1.60 -0.16
CA ASN A 144 9.95 -3.04 -0.09
C ASN A 144 11.15 -3.90 -0.51
N ARG A 145 12.24 -3.29 -0.97
CA ARG A 145 13.53 -3.92 -1.26
C ARG A 145 14.57 -3.66 -0.19
N GLU A 146 14.27 -2.81 0.78
CA GLU A 146 15.16 -2.54 1.91
C GLU A 146 15.08 -3.66 2.94
N ASP A 147 16.23 -4.04 3.50
CA ASP A 147 16.29 -5.00 4.59
C ASP A 147 16.11 -4.28 5.94
N LEU A 148 14.87 -4.27 6.44
CA LEU A 148 14.56 -3.74 7.76
C LEU A 148 14.69 -4.79 8.86
N GLY A 149 15.05 -6.04 8.54
CA GLY A 149 15.17 -7.15 9.47
C GLY A 149 13.83 -7.77 9.88
N ASP A 150 13.87 -8.53 10.95
CA ASP A 150 12.72 -9.22 11.53
C ASP A 150 12.64 -9.02 13.06
N ILE A 151 11.49 -9.39 13.64
CA ILE A 151 11.28 -9.51 15.08
C ILE A 151 10.80 -10.94 15.33
N ASN A 152 11.62 -11.75 16.02
CA ASN A 152 11.33 -13.15 16.33
C ASN A 152 10.94 -14.00 15.09
N GLY A 153 11.62 -13.74 13.93
CA GLY A 153 11.38 -14.44 12.68
C GLY A 153 10.20 -13.91 11.85
N ILE A 154 9.51 -12.85 12.31
CA ILE A 154 8.48 -12.16 11.52
C ILE A 154 9.12 -10.93 10.86
N PRO A 155 9.09 -10.81 9.51
CA PRO A 155 9.61 -9.63 8.84
C PRO A 155 9.00 -8.33 9.39
N ARG A 156 9.81 -7.31 9.59
CA ARG A 156 9.30 -6.02 10.05
C ARG A 156 8.42 -5.32 9.02
N VAL A 157 8.59 -5.62 7.73
CA VAL A 157 7.74 -5.09 6.65
C VAL A 157 6.79 -6.19 6.18
N LEU A 158 5.51 -5.96 6.34
CA LEU A 158 4.42 -6.86 5.95
C LEU A 158 3.67 -6.26 4.76
N ASP A 159 3.97 -6.74 3.55
CA ASP A 159 3.28 -6.32 2.32
C ASP A 159 1.87 -6.93 2.27
N VAL A 160 0.87 -6.13 2.60
CA VAL A 160 -0.54 -6.52 2.61
C VAL A 160 -1.10 -6.67 1.18
N GLY A 161 -0.53 -5.98 0.20
CA GLY A 161 -0.97 -6.04 -1.20
C GLY A 161 -1.20 -4.68 -1.86
N GLN A 162 -2.31 -4.55 -2.55
CA GLN A 162 -2.71 -3.34 -3.28
C GLN A 162 -3.69 -2.47 -2.49
N CYS A 163 -4.14 -1.34 -3.05
CA CYS A 163 -5.12 -0.47 -2.40
C CYS A 163 -6.43 -1.20 -2.02
N ASN A 164 -6.86 -2.17 -2.83
CA ASN A 164 -8.04 -2.99 -2.54
C ASN A 164 -7.87 -3.83 -1.26
N ASP A 165 -6.64 -4.18 -0.89
CA ASP A 165 -6.32 -5.00 0.28
C ASP A 165 -6.32 -4.17 1.57
N ALA A 166 -6.61 -2.86 1.49
CA ALA A 166 -6.82 -2.01 2.66
C ALA A 166 -7.91 -2.55 3.59
N TYR A 167 -8.93 -3.23 3.05
CA TYR A 167 -9.92 -3.95 3.84
C TYR A 167 -9.28 -5.02 4.74
N SER A 168 -8.29 -5.76 4.22
CA SER A 168 -7.51 -6.73 5.01
C SER A 168 -6.77 -6.05 6.16
N ALA A 169 -6.11 -4.92 5.91
CA ALA A 169 -5.42 -4.16 6.97
C ALA A 169 -6.39 -3.65 8.05
N ILE A 170 -7.56 -3.14 7.66
CA ILE A 170 -8.62 -2.71 8.59
C ILE A 170 -9.09 -3.89 9.45
N GLN A 171 -9.35 -5.05 8.85
CA GLN A 171 -9.81 -6.23 9.57
C GLN A 171 -8.76 -6.76 10.57
N VAL A 172 -7.47 -6.68 10.21
CA VAL A 172 -6.37 -7.01 11.12
C VAL A 172 -6.36 -6.04 12.31
N ALA A 173 -6.43 -4.73 12.05
CA ALA A 173 -6.43 -3.73 13.12
C ALA A 173 -7.62 -3.92 14.09
N VAL A 174 -8.83 -4.18 13.56
CA VAL A 174 -10.03 -4.46 14.37
C VAL A 174 -9.85 -5.73 15.21
N ALA A 175 -9.29 -6.80 14.62
CA ALA A 175 -9.05 -8.04 15.34
C ALA A 175 -8.02 -7.88 16.46
N VAL A 176 -6.92 -7.17 16.21
CA VAL A 176 -5.88 -6.87 17.22
C VAL A 176 -6.48 -6.02 18.36
N ALA A 177 -7.22 -4.96 18.04
CA ALA A 177 -7.88 -4.12 19.03
C ALA A 177 -8.85 -4.93 19.91
N GLY A 178 -9.68 -5.76 19.28
CA GLY A 178 -10.61 -6.64 19.99
C GLY A 178 -9.89 -7.64 20.92
N ALA A 179 -8.78 -8.22 20.49
CA ALA A 179 -7.99 -9.15 21.30
C ALA A 179 -7.25 -8.47 22.48
N LEU A 180 -6.98 -7.16 22.36
CA LEU A 180 -6.39 -6.33 23.42
C LEU A 180 -7.46 -5.64 24.29
N GLY A 181 -8.74 -5.75 23.92
CA GLY A 181 -9.85 -5.15 24.66
C GLY A 181 -9.94 -3.63 24.55
N CYS A 182 -9.48 -3.04 23.44
CA CYS A 182 -9.44 -1.60 23.19
C CYS A 182 -10.04 -1.23 21.83
N GLY A 183 -10.18 0.07 21.55
CA GLY A 183 -10.54 0.57 20.22
C GLY A 183 -9.34 0.63 19.27
N VAL A 184 -9.59 0.73 17.96
CA VAL A 184 -8.52 0.82 16.96
C VAL A 184 -7.67 2.08 17.16
N ASN A 185 -8.27 3.19 17.58
CA ASN A 185 -7.55 4.43 17.87
C ASN A 185 -6.71 4.38 19.18
N ASP A 186 -6.90 3.35 20.00
CA ASP A 186 -6.14 3.14 21.23
C ASP A 186 -4.94 2.19 21.01
N LEU A 187 -4.83 1.60 19.81
CA LEU A 187 -3.66 0.84 19.42
C LEU A 187 -2.46 1.78 19.19
N PRO A 188 -1.21 1.32 19.44
CA PRO A 188 -0.01 2.05 19.04
C PRO A 188 0.18 1.97 17.52
N LEU A 189 -0.85 2.38 16.76
CA LEU A 189 -0.93 2.28 15.32
C LEU A 189 -0.85 3.68 14.70
N HIS A 190 0.19 3.89 13.90
CA HIS A 190 0.53 5.15 13.27
C HIS A 190 0.29 5.09 11.76
N TYR A 191 -0.23 6.16 11.18
CA TYR A 191 -0.59 6.22 9.77
C TYR A 191 0.25 7.24 9.02
N GLY A 192 1.11 6.77 8.10
CA GLY A 192 1.79 7.59 7.09
C GLY A 192 1.30 7.18 5.70
N ILE A 193 0.33 7.90 5.13
CA ILE A 193 -0.35 7.45 3.91
C ILE A 193 -0.52 8.54 2.85
N SER A 194 -0.50 8.09 1.59
CA SER A 194 -0.66 8.93 0.41
C SER A 194 -1.91 8.55 -0.40
N TRP A 195 -3.08 8.60 0.22
CA TRP A 195 -4.35 8.29 -0.45
C TRP A 195 -4.88 9.49 -1.25
N PHE A 196 -4.51 9.64 -2.51
CA PHE A 196 -4.96 10.75 -3.36
C PHE A 196 -5.54 10.34 -4.71
N GLU A 197 -5.32 9.10 -5.18
CA GLU A 197 -5.91 8.58 -6.41
C GLU A 197 -7.24 7.86 -6.13
N GLN A 198 -8.03 7.66 -7.18
CA GLN A 198 -9.39 7.11 -7.22
C GLN A 198 -9.76 6.14 -6.09
N LYS A 199 -9.26 4.90 -6.17
CA LYS A 199 -9.57 3.84 -5.18
C LYS A 199 -9.03 4.17 -3.79
N ALA A 200 -7.86 4.76 -3.73
CA ALA A 200 -7.24 5.17 -2.49
C ALA A 200 -8.01 6.28 -1.78
N THR A 201 -8.62 7.20 -2.54
CA THR A 201 -9.55 8.20 -1.98
C THR A 201 -10.75 7.53 -1.30
N ALA A 202 -11.33 6.49 -1.92
CA ALA A 202 -12.41 5.73 -1.29
C ALA A 202 -11.95 5.04 0.00
N VAL A 203 -10.71 4.52 0.05
CA VAL A 203 -10.12 3.96 1.26
C VAL A 203 -9.97 5.03 2.34
N LEU A 204 -9.45 6.22 2.00
CA LEU A 204 -9.34 7.34 2.95
C LEU A 204 -10.71 7.69 3.54
N LEU A 205 -11.74 7.84 2.69
CA LEU A 205 -13.10 8.13 3.16
C LEU A 205 -13.66 7.01 4.05
N THR A 206 -13.33 5.76 3.77
CA THR A 206 -13.69 4.62 4.62
C THR A 206 -13.00 4.71 6.00
N MET A 207 -11.72 5.04 6.05
CA MET A 207 -10.99 5.24 7.30
C MET A 207 -11.63 6.36 8.14
N LEU A 208 -11.99 7.48 7.50
CA LEU A 208 -12.68 8.59 8.17
C LEU A 208 -14.09 8.19 8.65
N HIS A 209 -14.84 7.42 7.83
CA HIS A 209 -16.15 6.90 8.23
C HIS A 209 -16.07 5.98 9.47
N LEU A 210 -14.99 5.20 9.57
CA LEU A 210 -14.72 4.34 10.73
C LEU A 210 -14.20 5.12 11.94
N GLY A 211 -14.03 6.43 11.82
CA GLY A 211 -13.58 7.30 12.91
C GLY A 211 -12.09 7.21 13.23
N LEU A 212 -11.26 6.71 12.28
CA LEU A 212 -9.81 6.65 12.47
C LEU A 212 -9.23 8.07 12.50
N LYS A 213 -8.25 8.29 13.38
CA LYS A 213 -7.64 9.58 13.69
C LYS A 213 -6.12 9.58 13.53
N LYS A 214 -5.52 10.75 13.70
CA LYS A 214 -4.05 10.95 13.72
C LYS A 214 -3.35 10.48 12.43
N ILE A 215 -3.99 10.72 11.27
CA ILE A 215 -3.48 10.28 9.96
C ILE A 215 -2.52 11.33 9.40
N HIS A 216 -1.25 10.98 9.19
CA HIS A 216 -0.32 11.78 8.39
C HIS A 216 -0.59 11.52 6.91
N LEU A 217 -1.12 12.52 6.22
CA LEU A 217 -1.61 12.42 4.84
C LEU A 217 -0.78 13.31 3.90
N GLY A 218 -0.22 12.74 2.88
CA GLY A 218 0.57 13.49 1.88
C GLY A 218 1.55 12.61 1.11
N PRO A 219 2.58 13.21 0.53
CA PRO A 219 2.82 14.63 0.32
C PRO A 219 1.91 15.27 -0.74
N THR A 220 1.08 14.48 -1.43
CA THR A 220 0.00 14.96 -2.32
C THR A 220 -1.33 14.72 -1.64
N LEU A 221 -2.14 15.75 -1.55
CA LEU A 221 -3.50 15.65 -1.03
C LEU A 221 -4.51 15.34 -2.16
N PRO A 222 -5.62 14.65 -1.87
CA PRO A 222 -6.72 14.50 -2.81
C PRO A 222 -7.22 15.86 -3.33
N GLN A 223 -7.48 15.96 -4.64
CA GLN A 223 -7.84 17.23 -5.28
C GLN A 223 -9.16 17.84 -4.78
N PHE A 224 -10.04 17.06 -4.18
CA PHE A 224 -11.30 17.57 -3.62
C PHE A 224 -11.13 18.26 -2.27
N LEU A 225 -9.98 18.19 -1.64
CA LEU A 225 -9.71 18.84 -0.37
C LEU A 225 -9.44 20.33 -0.58
N THR A 226 -10.50 21.14 -0.45
CA THR A 226 -10.33 22.58 -0.31
C THR A 226 -9.75 22.93 1.06
N PRO A 227 -9.21 24.15 1.27
CA PRO A 227 -8.72 24.56 2.59
C PRO A 227 -9.76 24.41 3.71
N GLU A 228 -11.04 24.70 3.42
CA GLU A 228 -12.13 24.57 4.37
C GLU A 228 -12.40 23.11 4.73
N VAL A 229 -12.44 22.22 3.74
CA VAL A 229 -12.64 20.78 3.97
C VAL A 229 -11.44 20.20 4.73
N LEU A 230 -10.22 20.60 4.37
CA LEU A 230 -9.03 20.19 5.10
C LEU A 230 -9.08 20.66 6.56
N GLY A 231 -9.52 21.90 6.82
CA GLY A 231 -9.70 22.41 8.17
C GLY A 231 -10.63 21.53 9.02
N VAL A 232 -11.77 21.10 8.45
CA VAL A 232 -12.70 20.17 9.12
C VAL A 232 -12.04 18.82 9.41
N LEU A 233 -11.25 18.30 8.46
CA LEU A 233 -10.56 17.01 8.64
C LEU A 233 -9.47 17.09 9.72
N VAL A 234 -8.74 18.18 9.78
CA VAL A 234 -7.75 18.44 10.83
C VAL A 234 -8.43 18.50 12.20
N GLU A 235 -9.53 19.25 12.32
CA GLU A 235 -10.24 19.42 13.58
C GLU A 235 -10.90 18.12 14.07
N LYS A 236 -11.59 17.40 13.18
CA LYS A 236 -12.39 16.21 13.58
C LYS A 236 -11.59 14.91 13.64
N PHE A 237 -10.64 14.73 12.73
CA PHE A 237 -9.91 13.48 12.55
C PHE A 237 -8.42 13.59 12.86
N GLU A 238 -7.96 14.77 13.25
CA GLU A 238 -6.54 15.01 13.55
C GLU A 238 -5.64 14.66 12.36
N ILE A 239 -6.13 14.93 11.13
CA ILE A 239 -5.32 14.75 9.93
C ILE A 239 -4.16 15.76 9.95
N ARG A 240 -2.97 15.28 9.65
CA ARG A 240 -1.75 16.10 9.57
C ARG A 240 -1.16 15.97 8.18
N PRO A 241 -0.98 17.05 7.43
CA PRO A 241 -0.17 17.01 6.20
C PRO A 241 1.24 16.53 6.53
N THR A 242 1.81 15.67 5.67
CA THR A 242 3.20 15.21 5.83
C THR A 242 4.19 16.35 5.67
N GLY A 243 5.22 16.36 6.51
CA GLY A 243 6.31 17.33 6.50
C GLY A 243 7.67 16.64 6.35
N ASP A 244 8.53 16.81 7.34
CA ASP A 244 9.77 16.07 7.49
C ASP A 244 9.48 14.71 8.14
N ALA A 245 10.11 13.65 7.64
CA ALA A 245 9.80 12.28 8.06
C ALA A 245 10.23 12.00 9.52
N GLU A 246 11.37 12.55 9.96
CA GLU A 246 11.87 12.35 11.32
C GLU A 246 11.03 13.14 12.34
N GLU A 247 10.66 14.38 11.98
CA GLU A 247 9.78 15.20 12.83
C GLU A 247 8.37 14.59 12.93
N ASP A 248 7.83 14.07 11.83
CA ASP A 248 6.53 13.42 11.82
C ASP A 248 6.57 12.13 12.64
N LEU A 249 7.65 11.34 12.52
CA LEU A 249 7.85 10.14 13.34
C LEU A 249 7.89 10.48 14.84
N ALA A 250 8.65 11.50 15.23
CA ALA A 250 8.70 11.93 16.62
C ALA A 250 7.29 12.27 17.16
N ARG A 251 6.50 13.02 16.39
CA ARG A 251 5.11 13.34 16.72
C ARG A 251 4.18 12.13 16.79
N MET A 252 4.39 11.12 15.92
CA MET A 252 3.65 9.86 15.96
C MET A 252 3.92 9.12 17.27
N LEU A 253 5.18 9.01 17.67
CA LEU A 253 5.59 8.27 18.87
C LEU A 253 5.21 8.98 20.18
N GLU A 254 5.16 10.32 20.21
CA GLU A 254 4.69 11.08 21.38
C GLU A 254 3.17 10.95 21.60
N ALA A 255 2.41 10.67 20.56
CA ALA A 255 0.95 10.59 20.58
C ALA A 255 0.40 9.17 20.84
N ALA A 256 1.28 8.18 21.10
CA ALA A 256 0.96 6.76 21.32
C ALA A 256 0.56 6.47 22.78
#